data_14ea6e13fc538cb853e0825ac17b6beb
#
_entry.id   14ea6e13fc538cb853e0825ac17b6beb
#
_cell.length_a   1.000
_cell.length_b   1.000
_cell.length_c   1.000
_cell.angle_alpha   90.00
_cell.angle_beta   90.00
_cell.angle_gamma   90.00
#
_symmetry.space_group_name_H-M   'P 1'
#
loop_
_entity.id
_entity.type
_entity.pdbx_description
1 polymer ?
#
loop_
_entity_poly.entity_id
_entity_poly.type
_entity_poly.pdbx_seq_one_letter_code
_entity_poly.pdbx_strand_id
1 'polypeptide(L)'
;MFAPRRLILMSLTIAVLSGCSGTVVSPSQSADAGSAKKASPKKPEIKLPDAAKPSQAQSIPIGGHTPVSRRTALKEFGVELAASRQLSEARVLKLIDEARYNPTVIRIVTPPAAGQPRVPRSWANYRGRFVEPIRINQGRAFMQQYANELDRATKRYGVPQNIIAAIIGVETLYGKSQGNFRVLDALASLGFDYPNPKRPDRAAMFRGQLADLIELDLTGKLDARAIKGSYAGAIGIPQFMPGSIKRFAVSASGSNSIDLSNNMSDAIMSVANFLVEHGWQRGLPVFAPVTLPVSADKLVDGGLKANLDWPQLRAAGAKLAPGAKENAWARAPLGVIDLPEEASGRVELRTATTNFFAITQYNRSYFYAASVADLAQALDTR
;
A
#
# COMPACT_ATOMS: atom_id res chain seq x y z
N MET A 1 -20.95 24.66 32.69
CA MET A 1 -20.70 25.16 31.30
C MET A 1 -19.72 24.19 30.65
N PHE A 2 -20.24 23.15 29.99
CA PHE A 2 -19.42 22.09 29.36
C PHE A 2 -19.25 22.41 27.87
N ALA A 3 -18.00 22.60 27.44
CA ALA A 3 -17.66 22.78 26.03
C ALA A 3 -17.69 21.42 25.28
N PRO A 4 -18.19 21.38 24.05
CA PRO A 4 -18.27 20.12 23.29
C PRO A 4 -16.90 19.71 22.81
N ARG A 5 -16.47 18.49 23.16
CA ARG A 5 -15.32 17.80 22.59
C ARG A 5 -15.53 17.59 21.08
N ARG A 6 -14.77 18.29 20.27
CA ARG A 6 -14.70 18.05 18.83
C ARG A 6 -14.07 16.67 18.60
N LEU A 7 -14.87 15.76 18.06
CA LEU A 7 -14.43 14.48 17.52
C LEU A 7 -13.53 14.79 16.31
N ILE A 8 -12.23 14.60 16.45
CA ILE A 8 -11.30 14.66 15.31
C ILE A 8 -11.51 13.36 14.52
N LEU A 9 -12.26 13.45 13.43
CA LEU A 9 -12.31 12.40 12.41
C LEU A 9 -10.90 12.29 11.80
N MET A 10 -10.16 11.23 12.17
CA MET A 10 -8.92 10.88 11.51
C MET A 10 -9.24 10.37 10.11
N SER A 11 -9.14 11.25 9.13
CA SER A 11 -9.24 10.90 7.71
C SER A 11 -7.94 10.22 7.32
N LEU A 12 -7.97 8.92 7.11
CA LEU A 12 -6.93 8.18 6.41
C LEU A 12 -6.94 8.64 4.95
N THR A 13 -6.08 9.60 4.64
CA THR A 13 -5.98 10.16 3.29
C THR A 13 -5.19 9.18 2.44
N ILE A 14 -5.88 8.31 1.69
CA ILE A 14 -5.26 7.61 0.57
C ILE A 14 -4.84 8.68 -0.43
N ALA A 15 -3.55 8.90 -0.57
CA ALA A 15 -3.00 9.88 -1.50
C ALA A 15 -3.38 9.50 -2.93
N VAL A 16 -4.27 10.28 -3.53
CA VAL A 16 -4.60 10.18 -4.95
C VAL A 16 -3.49 10.89 -5.70
N LEU A 17 -2.50 10.15 -6.16
CA LEU A 17 -1.48 10.66 -7.06
C LEU A 17 -2.06 10.78 -8.47
N SER A 18 -2.26 12.02 -8.92
CA SER A 18 -2.46 12.34 -10.33
C SER A 18 -1.13 12.15 -11.06
N GLY A 19 -1.00 11.06 -11.81
CA GLY A 19 0.09 10.88 -12.77
C GLY A 19 -0.13 11.78 -13.97
N CYS A 20 0.72 12.75 -14.21
CA CYS A 20 0.83 13.46 -15.49
C CYS A 20 1.54 12.55 -16.49
N SER A 21 0.84 12.15 -17.55
CA SER A 21 1.42 11.51 -18.73
C SER A 21 2.14 12.57 -19.56
N GLY A 22 3.46 12.58 -19.50
CA GLY A 22 4.30 13.32 -20.44
C GLY A 22 4.70 12.38 -21.58
N THR A 23 4.26 12.71 -22.80
CA THR A 23 4.68 12.10 -24.06
C THR A 23 6.13 12.48 -24.35
N VAL A 24 7.04 11.50 -24.38
CA VAL A 24 8.40 11.70 -24.89
C VAL A 24 8.53 11.05 -26.25
N VAL A 25 8.82 11.88 -27.24
CA VAL A 25 9.15 11.53 -28.62
C VAL A 25 10.58 10.96 -28.65
N SER A 26 10.72 9.79 -29.27
CA SER A 26 12.03 9.21 -29.58
C SER A 26 12.67 9.86 -30.83
N PRO A 27 13.98 9.96 -30.89
CA PRO A 27 14.68 9.89 -32.15
C PRO A 27 15.53 8.60 -32.28
N SER A 28 15.54 8.13 -33.49
CA SER A 28 16.11 6.90 -34.05
C SER A 28 17.60 6.97 -34.34
N GLN A 29 18.22 5.76 -34.34
CA GLN A 29 19.36 5.28 -35.16
C GLN A 29 20.75 5.80 -34.77
N SER A 30 21.83 5.00 -34.76
CA SER A 30 22.25 3.90 -35.66
C SER A 30 23.50 3.17 -35.14
N ALA A 31 23.59 1.89 -35.46
CA ALA A 31 24.71 1.11 -35.98
C ALA A 31 25.97 0.80 -35.15
N ASP A 32 26.11 -0.49 -34.94
CA ASP A 32 27.26 -1.39 -35.28
C ASP A 32 28.54 -1.36 -34.47
N ALA A 33 28.87 -2.50 -33.91
CA ALA A 33 30.05 -3.34 -34.12
C ALA A 33 30.23 -4.37 -33.00
N GLY A 34 30.39 -5.61 -33.40
CA GLY A 34 30.47 -6.79 -32.57
C GLY A 34 31.75 -6.93 -31.74
N SER A 35 31.62 -7.71 -30.68
CA SER A 35 32.68 -8.58 -30.19
C SER A 35 32.15 -9.68 -29.29
N ALA A 36 32.41 -10.91 -29.65
CA ALA A 36 32.12 -12.12 -28.91
C ALA A 36 32.98 -12.22 -27.65
N LYS A 37 32.38 -12.57 -26.48
CA LYS A 37 33.11 -13.25 -25.38
C LYS A 37 32.22 -14.06 -24.46
N LYS A 38 32.57 -15.35 -24.46
CA LYS A 38 32.50 -16.40 -23.43
C LYS A 38 31.35 -16.42 -22.43
N ALA A 39 30.56 -17.49 -22.54
CA ALA A 39 29.54 -17.94 -21.60
C ALA A 39 30.15 -18.32 -20.24
N SER A 40 29.55 -17.82 -19.16
CA SER A 40 29.66 -18.33 -17.80
C SER A 40 28.35 -19.03 -17.39
N PRO A 41 28.36 -20.03 -16.51
CA PRO A 41 27.23 -20.92 -16.30
C PRO A 41 26.06 -20.22 -15.62
N LYS A 42 24.87 -20.41 -16.19
CA LYS A 42 23.58 -19.91 -15.68
C LYS A 42 23.23 -20.60 -14.35
N LYS A 43 23.03 -19.80 -13.32
CA LYS A 43 22.35 -20.15 -12.08
C LYS A 43 20.86 -20.34 -12.39
N PRO A 44 20.15 -21.31 -11.78
CA PRO A 44 18.74 -21.52 -12.09
C PRO A 44 17.90 -20.31 -11.72
N GLU A 45 17.23 -19.78 -12.72
CA GLU A 45 16.26 -18.69 -12.62
C GLU A 45 14.98 -19.26 -12.04
N ILE A 46 14.67 -18.90 -10.78
CA ILE A 46 13.35 -19.16 -10.20
C ILE A 46 12.39 -18.17 -10.88
N LYS A 47 11.64 -18.65 -11.86
CA LYS A 47 10.52 -17.90 -12.43
C LYS A 47 9.48 -17.68 -11.35
N LEU A 48 9.40 -16.46 -10.84
CA LEU A 48 8.21 -15.97 -10.14
C LEU A 48 7.02 -16.10 -11.12
N PRO A 49 5.87 -16.64 -10.69
CA PRO A 49 4.69 -16.62 -11.55
C PRO A 49 4.35 -15.18 -11.90
N ASP A 50 4.21 -14.91 -13.19
CA ASP A 50 3.74 -13.63 -13.70
C ASP A 50 2.50 -13.21 -12.92
N ALA A 51 2.52 -11.98 -12.40
CA ALA A 51 1.34 -11.36 -11.84
C ALA A 51 0.24 -11.47 -12.90
N ALA A 52 -0.77 -12.28 -12.63
CA ALA A 52 -1.87 -12.51 -13.56
C ALA A 52 -2.35 -11.14 -14.05
N LYS A 53 -2.21 -10.92 -15.36
CA LYS A 53 -2.80 -9.75 -16.02
C LYS A 53 -4.26 -9.70 -15.59
N PRO A 54 -4.79 -8.55 -15.16
CA PRO A 54 -6.22 -8.44 -14.90
C PRO A 54 -6.94 -8.88 -16.17
N SER A 55 -7.80 -9.90 -16.03
CA SER A 55 -8.72 -10.30 -17.08
C SER A 55 -9.34 -9.04 -17.67
N GLN A 56 -9.36 -8.91 -18.99
CA GLN A 56 -10.00 -7.81 -19.69
C GLN A 56 -11.51 -7.90 -19.42
N ALA A 57 -11.94 -7.34 -18.26
CA ALA A 57 -13.34 -7.06 -18.03
C ALA A 57 -13.73 -5.97 -19.02
N GLN A 58 -14.62 -6.32 -19.96
CA GLN A 58 -15.17 -5.38 -20.92
C GLN A 58 -15.68 -4.14 -20.19
N SER A 59 -15.30 -2.96 -20.69
CA SER A 59 -15.65 -1.67 -20.10
C SER A 59 -17.15 -1.43 -20.18
N ILE A 60 -17.84 -1.61 -19.06
CA ILE A 60 -19.22 -1.14 -18.88
C ILE A 60 -19.17 0.39 -18.76
N PRO A 61 -19.99 1.16 -19.53
CA PRO A 61 -19.95 2.62 -19.50
C PRO A 61 -20.26 3.15 -18.09
N ILE A 62 -19.39 4.02 -17.57
CA ILE A 62 -19.57 4.66 -16.29
C ILE A 62 -20.27 6.01 -16.51
N GLY A 63 -21.58 6.05 -16.31
CA GLY A 63 -22.39 7.25 -16.21
C GLY A 63 -23.30 7.10 -15.00
N GLY A 64 -23.65 8.21 -14.33
CA GLY A 64 -24.45 8.21 -13.11
C GLY A 64 -25.65 7.26 -13.20
N HIS A 65 -25.55 6.14 -12.50
CA HIS A 65 -26.55 5.08 -12.58
C HIS A 65 -27.80 5.48 -11.79
N THR A 66 -28.96 5.31 -12.41
CA THR A 66 -30.23 5.26 -11.64
C THR A 66 -30.18 4.04 -10.72
N PRO A 67 -30.92 4.00 -9.60
CA PRO A 67 -30.96 2.84 -8.72
C PRO A 67 -31.26 1.51 -9.44
N VAL A 68 -32.07 1.56 -10.50
CA VAL A 68 -32.40 0.38 -11.32
C VAL A 68 -31.19 -0.06 -12.14
N SER A 69 -30.47 0.87 -12.79
CA SER A 69 -29.28 0.54 -13.60
C SER A 69 -28.12 0.02 -12.74
N ARG A 70 -27.96 0.57 -11.51
CA ARG A 70 -26.97 0.07 -10.56
C ARG A 70 -27.24 -1.37 -10.15
N ARG A 71 -28.48 -1.71 -9.83
CA ARG A 71 -28.87 -3.06 -9.44
C ARG A 71 -28.65 -4.07 -10.57
N THR A 72 -28.94 -3.69 -11.80
CA THR A 72 -28.67 -4.52 -12.98
C THR A 72 -27.17 -4.76 -13.15
N ALA A 73 -26.35 -3.70 -13.11
CA ALA A 73 -24.90 -3.81 -13.24
C ALA A 73 -24.26 -4.67 -12.12
N LEU A 74 -24.77 -4.58 -10.91
CA LEU A 74 -24.32 -5.44 -9.80
C LEU A 74 -24.67 -6.91 -10.02
N LYS A 75 -25.87 -7.20 -10.55
CA LYS A 75 -26.28 -8.58 -10.87
C LYS A 75 -25.46 -9.17 -12.01
N GLU A 76 -25.27 -8.43 -13.09
CA GLU A 76 -24.42 -8.84 -14.22
C GLU A 76 -23.00 -9.16 -13.75
N PHE A 77 -22.42 -8.28 -12.92
CA PHE A 77 -21.12 -8.53 -12.28
C PHE A 77 -21.14 -9.82 -11.45
N GLY A 78 -22.22 -10.08 -10.72
CA GLY A 78 -22.35 -11.28 -9.88
C GLY A 78 -22.39 -12.56 -10.70
N VAL A 79 -23.12 -12.58 -11.82
CA VAL A 79 -23.18 -13.71 -12.74
C VAL A 79 -21.81 -13.97 -13.36
N GLU A 80 -21.15 -12.91 -13.88
CA GLU A 80 -19.80 -13.00 -14.44
C GLU A 80 -18.79 -13.49 -13.40
N LEU A 81 -18.84 -12.96 -12.17
CA LEU A 81 -17.97 -13.37 -11.08
C LEU A 81 -18.16 -14.86 -10.74
N ALA A 82 -19.41 -15.32 -10.63
CA ALA A 82 -19.71 -16.71 -10.33
C ALA A 82 -19.15 -17.65 -11.39
N ALA A 83 -19.36 -17.32 -12.66
CA ALA A 83 -18.83 -18.10 -13.80
C ALA A 83 -17.29 -18.09 -13.83
N SER A 84 -16.66 -16.91 -13.74
CA SER A 84 -15.21 -16.77 -13.91
C SER A 84 -14.40 -17.39 -12.76
N ARG A 85 -14.97 -17.46 -11.54
CA ARG A 85 -14.31 -18.02 -10.36
C ARG A 85 -14.89 -19.36 -9.89
N GLN A 86 -15.80 -19.94 -10.66
CA GLN A 86 -16.46 -21.22 -10.34
C GLN A 86 -17.13 -21.20 -8.96
N LEU A 87 -17.81 -20.10 -8.64
CA LEU A 87 -18.54 -19.91 -7.40
C LEU A 87 -20.03 -20.22 -7.58
N SER A 88 -20.74 -20.52 -6.47
CA SER A 88 -22.18 -20.67 -6.49
C SER A 88 -22.88 -19.35 -6.85
N GLU A 89 -23.49 -19.25 -8.03
CA GLU A 89 -24.17 -18.04 -8.50
C GLU A 89 -25.24 -17.58 -7.50
N ALA A 90 -26.05 -18.51 -7.01
CA ALA A 90 -27.10 -18.17 -6.03
C ALA A 90 -26.54 -17.53 -4.75
N ARG A 91 -25.39 -18.02 -4.26
CA ARG A 91 -24.73 -17.44 -3.06
C ARG A 91 -24.10 -16.09 -3.38
N VAL A 92 -23.47 -15.92 -4.56
CA VAL A 92 -22.91 -14.65 -5.02
C VAL A 92 -24.01 -13.59 -5.15
N LEU A 93 -25.11 -13.91 -5.85
CA LEU A 93 -26.23 -12.98 -6.06
C LEU A 93 -26.90 -12.61 -4.74
N LYS A 94 -27.01 -13.54 -3.78
CA LYS A 94 -27.52 -13.24 -2.44
C LYS A 94 -26.68 -12.18 -1.72
N LEU A 95 -25.35 -12.27 -1.76
CA LEU A 95 -24.46 -11.26 -1.18
C LEU A 95 -24.58 -9.91 -1.89
N ILE A 96 -24.67 -9.93 -3.20
CA ILE A 96 -24.79 -8.72 -4.03
C ILE A 96 -26.12 -8.00 -3.74
N ASP A 97 -27.22 -8.72 -3.59
CA ASP A 97 -28.53 -8.14 -3.25
C ASP A 97 -28.54 -7.48 -1.86
N GLU A 98 -27.65 -7.90 -0.96
CA GLU A 98 -27.46 -7.29 0.35
C GLU A 98 -26.55 -6.04 0.34
N ALA A 99 -25.83 -5.77 -0.76
CA ALA A 99 -24.94 -4.64 -0.88
C ALA A 99 -25.71 -3.31 -1.06
N ARG A 100 -25.53 -2.40 -0.12
CA ARG A 100 -26.22 -1.10 -0.08
C ARG A 100 -25.32 0.02 -0.61
N TYR A 101 -25.96 1.00 -1.26
CA TYR A 101 -25.28 2.25 -1.60
C TYR A 101 -24.94 3.04 -0.34
N ASN A 102 -23.69 3.52 -0.25
CA ASN A 102 -23.25 4.34 0.86
C ASN A 102 -22.83 5.75 0.39
N PRO A 103 -23.70 6.76 0.55
CA PRO A 103 -23.43 8.11 0.06
C PRO A 103 -22.27 8.78 0.79
N THR A 104 -21.98 8.40 2.04
CA THR A 104 -20.84 8.93 2.79
C THR A 104 -19.51 8.47 2.17
N VAL A 105 -19.42 7.21 1.75
CA VAL A 105 -18.26 6.67 1.04
C VAL A 105 -18.00 7.47 -0.23
N ILE A 106 -19.03 7.69 -1.04
CA ILE A 106 -18.92 8.44 -2.29
C ILE A 106 -18.50 9.89 -2.04
N ARG A 107 -19.10 10.56 -1.05
CA ARG A 107 -18.74 11.92 -0.68
C ARG A 107 -17.27 12.06 -0.27
N ILE A 108 -16.72 11.09 0.48
CA ILE A 108 -15.31 11.11 0.93
C ILE A 108 -14.34 11.06 -0.26
N VAL A 109 -14.66 10.29 -1.30
CA VAL A 109 -13.77 10.11 -2.47
C VAL A 109 -14.07 11.07 -3.62
N THR A 110 -15.14 11.88 -3.51
CA THR A 110 -15.46 12.88 -4.52
C THR A 110 -14.38 13.98 -4.54
N PRO A 111 -13.76 14.25 -5.70
CA PRO A 111 -12.79 15.30 -5.81
C PRO A 111 -13.37 16.66 -5.44
N PRO A 112 -12.54 17.62 -4.96
CA PRO A 112 -12.96 18.99 -4.79
C PRO A 112 -13.53 19.59 -6.10
N ALA A 113 -14.42 20.57 -5.98
CA ALA A 113 -14.97 21.26 -7.13
C ALA A 113 -13.85 21.84 -8.01
N ALA A 114 -14.09 21.87 -9.33
CA ALA A 114 -13.15 22.46 -10.27
C ALA A 114 -12.84 23.94 -9.91
N GLY A 115 -11.56 24.33 -10.04
CA GLY A 115 -11.12 25.70 -9.74
C GLY A 115 -10.64 25.95 -8.30
N GLN A 116 -10.73 24.97 -7.41
CA GLN A 116 -10.11 25.10 -6.08
C GLN A 116 -8.58 25.00 -6.18
N PRO A 117 -7.81 25.89 -5.51
CA PRO A 117 -6.36 25.80 -5.49
C PRO A 117 -5.90 24.45 -4.93
N ARG A 118 -4.93 23.84 -5.59
CA ARG A 118 -4.29 22.62 -5.08
C ARG A 118 -3.54 22.95 -3.79
N VAL A 119 -3.75 22.17 -2.74
CA VAL A 119 -2.93 22.26 -1.52
C VAL A 119 -1.51 21.78 -1.84
N PRO A 120 -0.47 22.61 -1.61
CA PRO A 120 0.92 22.19 -1.82
C PRO A 120 1.28 20.98 -0.99
N ARG A 121 2.08 20.08 -1.55
CA ARG A 121 2.61 18.93 -0.79
C ARG A 121 3.60 19.44 0.26
N SER A 122 3.49 18.95 1.48
CA SER A 122 4.39 19.23 2.58
C SER A 122 4.77 17.94 3.27
N TRP A 123 6.04 17.57 3.17
CA TRP A 123 6.61 16.43 3.86
C TRP A 123 6.52 16.59 5.38
N ALA A 124 6.88 17.73 5.91
CA ALA A 124 6.83 18.00 7.35
C ALA A 124 5.41 17.81 7.91
N ASN A 125 4.39 18.39 7.25
CA ASN A 125 3.00 18.23 7.66
C ASN A 125 2.50 16.80 7.54
N TYR A 126 2.90 16.08 6.50
CA TYR A 126 2.52 14.68 6.32
C TYR A 126 3.16 13.79 7.38
N ARG A 127 4.47 13.90 7.56
CA ARG A 127 5.26 13.19 8.57
C ARG A 127 4.73 13.43 9.98
N GLY A 128 4.44 14.68 10.32
CA GLY A 128 3.92 15.08 11.63
C GLY A 128 2.59 14.45 12.03
N ARG A 129 1.83 13.89 11.10
CA ARG A 129 0.60 13.12 11.41
C ARG A 129 0.89 11.74 11.99
N PHE A 130 2.07 11.19 11.74
CA PHE A 130 2.43 9.82 12.09
C PHE A 130 3.60 9.76 13.08
N VAL A 131 4.58 10.65 12.94
CA VAL A 131 5.75 10.69 13.81
C VAL A 131 5.53 11.78 14.87
N GLU A 132 4.70 11.45 15.87
CA GLU A 132 4.29 12.35 16.94
C GLU A 132 4.27 11.63 18.29
N PRO A 133 4.38 12.36 19.43
CA PRO A 133 4.63 11.76 20.76
C PRO A 133 3.60 10.70 21.16
N ILE A 134 2.30 10.89 20.86
CA ILE A 134 1.25 9.94 21.27
C ILE A 134 1.46 8.61 20.57
N ARG A 135 1.69 8.62 19.24
CA ARG A 135 1.90 7.40 18.46
C ARG A 135 3.21 6.71 18.83
N ILE A 136 4.28 7.47 19.07
CA ILE A 136 5.56 6.92 19.51
C ILE A 136 5.40 6.22 20.86
N ASN A 137 4.78 6.87 21.86
CA ASN A 137 4.59 6.29 23.19
C ASN A 137 3.70 5.05 23.15
N GLN A 138 2.61 5.09 22.37
CA GLN A 138 1.74 3.93 22.18
C GLN A 138 2.46 2.79 21.42
N GLY A 139 3.34 3.12 20.49
CA GLY A 139 4.13 2.14 19.74
C GLY A 139 5.15 1.43 20.63
N ARG A 140 5.80 2.14 21.52
CA ARG A 140 6.70 1.52 22.51
C ARG A 140 5.94 0.58 23.46
N ALA A 141 4.77 1.01 23.95
CA ALA A 141 3.92 0.16 24.77
C ALA A 141 3.43 -1.08 23.98
N PHE A 142 3.05 -0.89 22.72
CA PHE A 142 2.68 -1.98 21.80
C PHE A 142 3.83 -2.98 21.62
N MET A 143 5.05 -2.51 21.36
CA MET A 143 6.22 -3.39 21.20
C MET A 143 6.54 -4.17 22.46
N GLN A 144 6.34 -3.58 23.65
CA GLN A 144 6.48 -4.29 24.92
C GLN A 144 5.39 -5.34 25.12
N GLN A 145 4.13 -4.98 24.85
CA GLN A 145 2.98 -5.87 25.01
C GLN A 145 3.03 -7.09 24.09
N TYR A 146 3.49 -6.92 22.86
CA TYR A 146 3.52 -7.95 21.82
C TYR A 146 4.95 -8.40 21.46
N ALA A 147 5.88 -8.31 22.42
CA ALA A 147 7.30 -8.60 22.21
C ALA A 147 7.53 -10.02 21.65
N ASN A 148 6.81 -11.02 22.18
CA ASN A 148 6.93 -12.42 21.75
C ASN A 148 6.42 -12.63 20.32
N GLU A 149 5.31 -12.02 19.95
CA GLU A 149 4.71 -12.08 18.62
C GLU A 149 5.61 -11.41 17.57
N LEU A 150 6.11 -10.23 17.90
CA LEU A 150 7.04 -9.48 17.07
C LEU A 150 8.37 -10.21 16.89
N ASP A 151 8.92 -10.82 17.96
CA ASP A 151 10.12 -11.64 17.89
C ASP A 151 9.93 -12.85 16.96
N ARG A 152 8.81 -13.59 17.10
CA ARG A 152 8.47 -14.70 16.22
C ARG A 152 8.36 -14.26 14.76
N ALA A 153 7.70 -13.12 14.49
CA ALA A 153 7.57 -12.59 13.14
C ALA A 153 8.94 -12.18 12.56
N THR A 154 9.79 -11.52 13.36
CA THR A 154 11.15 -11.14 12.96
C THR A 154 12.03 -12.36 12.66
N LYS A 155 11.97 -13.39 13.52
CA LYS A 155 12.72 -14.63 13.28
C LYS A 155 12.28 -15.33 12.00
N ARG A 156 10.98 -15.41 11.75
CA ARG A 156 10.42 -16.10 10.58
C ARG A 156 10.67 -15.30 9.28
N TYR A 157 10.34 -14.02 9.27
CA TYR A 157 10.26 -13.22 8.06
C TYR A 157 11.46 -12.27 7.85
N GLY A 158 12.25 -12.01 8.89
CA GLY A 158 13.39 -11.09 8.80
C GLY A 158 13.01 -9.62 8.76
N VAL A 159 11.76 -9.28 9.08
CA VAL A 159 11.29 -7.91 9.20
C VAL A 159 11.50 -7.44 10.64
N PRO A 160 12.18 -6.31 10.90
CA PRO A 160 12.40 -5.80 12.25
C PRO A 160 11.09 -5.47 12.97
N GLN A 161 11.08 -5.67 14.31
CA GLN A 161 9.91 -5.44 15.16
C GLN A 161 9.35 -4.02 15.03
N ASN A 162 10.25 -3.02 15.01
CA ASN A 162 9.90 -1.62 14.88
C ASN A 162 9.22 -1.28 13.54
N ILE A 163 9.60 -1.94 12.44
CA ILE A 163 8.95 -1.77 11.13
C ILE A 163 7.52 -2.32 11.14
N ILE A 164 7.32 -3.52 11.70
CA ILE A 164 5.98 -4.13 11.83
C ILE A 164 5.10 -3.22 12.72
N ALA A 165 5.61 -2.80 13.87
CA ALA A 165 4.92 -1.90 14.79
C ALA A 165 4.59 -0.55 14.15
N ALA A 166 5.51 0.04 13.37
CA ALA A 166 5.30 1.31 12.69
C ALA A 166 4.18 1.21 11.64
N ILE A 167 4.13 0.15 10.83
CA ILE A 167 3.04 -0.07 9.87
C ILE A 167 1.70 -0.14 10.62
N ILE A 168 1.57 -0.99 11.64
CA ILE A 168 0.34 -1.12 12.43
C ILE A 168 -0.02 0.21 13.12
N GLY A 169 0.99 0.95 13.56
CA GLY A 169 0.81 2.29 14.13
C GLY A 169 0.29 3.31 13.13
N VAL A 170 0.81 3.33 11.90
CA VAL A 170 0.37 4.23 10.83
C VAL A 170 -1.05 3.86 10.39
N GLU A 171 -1.35 2.58 10.20
CA GLU A 171 -2.63 2.11 9.66
C GLU A 171 -3.79 2.31 10.64
N THR A 172 -3.65 1.88 11.89
CA THR A 172 -4.80 1.82 12.80
C THR A 172 -4.53 2.35 14.20
N LEU A 173 -3.42 3.07 14.41
CA LEU A 173 -3.01 3.47 15.76
C LEU A 173 -2.98 2.26 16.71
N TYR A 174 -2.27 1.21 16.29
CA TYR A 174 -2.12 -0.06 17.01
C TYR A 174 -3.45 -0.79 17.25
N GLY A 175 -4.31 -0.84 16.22
CA GLY A 175 -5.60 -1.54 16.25
C GLY A 175 -6.78 -0.71 16.78
N LYS A 176 -6.56 0.54 17.23
CA LYS A 176 -7.61 1.38 17.84
C LYS A 176 -8.57 2.01 16.83
N SER A 177 -8.21 2.09 15.55
CA SER A 177 -8.99 2.78 14.52
C SER A 177 -9.03 1.98 13.22
N GLN A 178 -9.88 0.96 13.16
CA GLN A 178 -9.98 0.06 12.01
C GLN A 178 -11.04 0.48 10.98
N GLY A 179 -11.83 1.52 11.28
CA GLY A 179 -12.96 1.95 10.46
C GLY A 179 -14.29 1.29 10.86
N ASN A 180 -15.41 1.90 10.42
CA ASN A 180 -16.77 1.49 10.79
C ASN A 180 -17.68 1.27 9.58
N PHE A 181 -17.16 1.32 8.37
CA PHE A 181 -17.94 1.07 7.17
C PHE A 181 -18.09 -0.43 6.94
N ARG A 182 -19.31 -0.89 6.64
CA ARG A 182 -19.51 -2.25 6.15
C ARG A 182 -18.77 -2.39 4.82
N VAL A 183 -17.81 -3.30 4.74
CA VAL A 183 -16.88 -3.39 3.62
C VAL A 183 -17.59 -3.74 2.32
N LEU A 184 -18.61 -4.60 2.38
CA LEU A 184 -19.46 -4.94 1.24
C LEU A 184 -20.09 -3.69 0.61
N ASP A 185 -20.66 -2.81 1.43
CA ASP A 185 -21.32 -1.58 0.97
C ASP A 185 -20.32 -0.57 0.40
N ALA A 186 -19.16 -0.43 1.06
CA ALA A 186 -18.11 0.47 0.63
C ALA A 186 -17.55 0.07 -0.74
N LEU A 187 -17.20 -1.21 -0.92
CA LEU A 187 -16.64 -1.70 -2.17
C LEU A 187 -17.68 -1.70 -3.31
N ALA A 188 -18.94 -2.07 -3.03
CA ALA A 188 -20.00 -2.00 -4.02
C ALA A 188 -20.26 -0.56 -4.46
N SER A 189 -20.28 0.42 -3.54
CA SER A 189 -20.45 1.83 -3.87
C SER A 189 -19.29 2.35 -4.70
N LEU A 190 -18.04 2.06 -4.31
CA LEU A 190 -16.86 2.50 -5.06
C LEU A 190 -16.68 1.77 -6.40
N GLY A 191 -17.13 0.53 -6.49
CA GLY A 191 -17.04 -0.26 -7.73
C GLY A 191 -18.04 0.15 -8.81
N PHE A 192 -19.21 0.67 -8.40
CA PHE A 192 -20.32 0.93 -9.32
C PHE A 192 -20.78 2.39 -9.37
N ASP A 193 -20.45 3.20 -8.37
CA ASP A 193 -20.85 4.60 -8.27
C ASP A 193 -19.65 5.53 -8.07
N TYR A 194 -18.47 5.17 -8.58
CA TYR A 194 -17.25 5.99 -8.40
C TYR A 194 -17.43 7.39 -8.99
N PRO A 195 -17.21 8.47 -8.21
CA PRO A 195 -17.66 9.81 -8.60
C PRO A 195 -16.82 10.50 -9.67
N ASN A 196 -15.71 9.91 -10.09
CA ASN A 196 -14.85 10.46 -11.14
C ASN A 196 -14.89 9.58 -12.40
N PRO A 197 -15.65 9.95 -13.44
CA PRO A 197 -15.77 9.17 -14.68
C PRO A 197 -14.47 9.11 -15.49
N LYS A 198 -13.52 10.02 -15.23
CA LYS A 198 -12.20 10.01 -15.87
C LYS A 198 -11.25 8.97 -15.24
N ARG A 199 -11.70 8.26 -14.20
CA ARG A 199 -10.92 7.23 -13.48
C ARG A 199 -11.65 5.87 -13.46
N PRO A 200 -11.96 5.30 -14.63
CA PRO A 200 -12.59 3.96 -14.73
C PRO A 200 -11.72 2.86 -14.12
N ASP A 201 -10.39 3.05 -14.14
CA ASP A 201 -9.42 2.20 -13.49
C ASP A 201 -9.67 2.03 -11.99
N ARG A 202 -10.12 3.09 -11.31
CA ARG A 202 -10.43 3.05 -9.88
C ARG A 202 -11.69 2.22 -9.59
N ALA A 203 -12.75 2.44 -10.36
CA ALA A 203 -13.96 1.64 -10.23
C ALA A 203 -13.68 0.15 -10.49
N ALA A 204 -12.91 -0.17 -11.54
CA ALA A 204 -12.51 -1.53 -11.85
C ALA A 204 -11.70 -2.18 -10.71
N MET A 205 -10.75 -1.44 -10.12
CA MET A 205 -10.00 -1.89 -8.96
C MET A 205 -10.93 -2.25 -7.79
N PHE A 206 -11.91 -1.40 -7.46
CA PHE A 206 -12.85 -1.67 -6.36
C PHE A 206 -13.79 -2.84 -6.68
N ARG A 207 -14.20 -3.04 -7.93
CA ARG A 207 -14.93 -4.27 -8.34
C ARG A 207 -14.09 -5.52 -8.13
N GLY A 208 -12.78 -5.47 -8.45
CA GLY A 208 -11.85 -6.57 -8.14
C GLY A 208 -11.77 -6.89 -6.64
N GLN A 209 -11.73 -5.86 -5.79
CA GLN A 209 -11.73 -6.04 -4.33
C GLN A 209 -13.07 -6.58 -3.82
N LEU A 210 -14.20 -6.17 -4.41
CA LEU A 210 -15.52 -6.74 -4.11
C LEU A 210 -15.59 -8.22 -4.48
N ALA A 211 -15.04 -8.59 -5.64
CA ALA A 211 -14.94 -9.99 -6.06
C ALA A 211 -14.14 -10.84 -5.08
N ASP A 212 -12.99 -10.31 -4.61
CA ASP A 212 -12.16 -10.99 -3.60
C ASP A 212 -12.86 -11.09 -2.24
N LEU A 213 -13.63 -10.07 -1.83
CA LEU A 213 -14.44 -10.10 -0.61
C LEU A 213 -15.49 -11.20 -0.66
N ILE A 214 -16.23 -11.30 -1.78
CA ILE A 214 -17.28 -12.31 -1.99
C ILE A 214 -16.66 -13.72 -1.96
N GLU A 215 -15.54 -13.93 -2.62
CA GLU A 215 -14.85 -15.22 -2.61
C GLU A 215 -14.37 -15.61 -1.21
N LEU A 216 -13.84 -14.66 -0.43
CA LEU A 216 -13.43 -14.89 0.96
C LEU A 216 -14.63 -15.31 1.84
N ASP A 217 -15.81 -14.71 1.66
CA ASP A 217 -17.05 -15.10 2.35
C ASP A 217 -17.48 -16.52 1.95
N LEU A 218 -17.55 -16.78 0.66
CA LEU A 218 -18.02 -18.07 0.14
C LEU A 218 -17.11 -19.25 0.51
N THR A 219 -15.82 -18.96 0.73
CA THR A 219 -14.82 -19.94 1.20
C THR A 219 -14.69 -20.00 2.73
N GLY A 220 -15.54 -19.26 3.48
CA GLY A 220 -15.55 -19.28 4.94
C GLY A 220 -14.38 -18.61 5.61
N LYS A 221 -13.64 -17.74 4.89
CA LYS A 221 -12.46 -17.03 5.42
C LYS A 221 -12.85 -15.79 6.22
N LEU A 222 -13.97 -15.15 5.89
CA LEU A 222 -14.53 -14.01 6.62
C LEU A 222 -16.04 -13.93 6.37
N ASP A 223 -16.77 -13.11 7.16
CA ASP A 223 -18.17 -12.79 6.95
C ASP A 223 -18.30 -11.42 6.30
N ALA A 224 -18.57 -11.39 4.98
CA ALA A 224 -18.75 -10.15 4.22
C ALA A 224 -19.95 -9.30 4.68
N ARG A 225 -20.92 -9.91 5.38
CA ARG A 225 -22.09 -9.22 5.90
C ARG A 225 -21.80 -8.40 7.14
N ALA A 226 -20.89 -8.92 7.98
CA ALA A 226 -20.57 -8.34 9.28
C ALA A 226 -19.28 -7.51 9.25
N ILE A 227 -18.33 -7.85 8.38
CA ILE A 227 -17.00 -7.23 8.40
C ILE A 227 -17.05 -5.72 8.18
N LYS A 228 -16.41 -5.00 9.08
CA LYS A 228 -16.24 -3.55 9.01
C LYS A 228 -14.80 -3.20 8.70
N GLY A 229 -14.61 -2.01 8.13
CA GLY A 229 -13.29 -1.52 7.75
C GLY A 229 -13.32 -0.04 7.38
N SER A 230 -12.30 0.40 6.64
CA SER A 230 -12.24 1.77 6.15
C SER A 230 -13.30 2.06 5.09
N TYR A 231 -13.52 3.34 4.80
CA TYR A 231 -14.40 3.78 3.71
C TYR A 231 -13.98 3.24 2.33
N ALA A 232 -12.71 2.86 2.17
CA ALA A 232 -12.16 2.27 0.95
C ALA A 232 -12.17 0.73 0.95
N GLY A 233 -12.71 0.09 2.01
CA GLY A 233 -12.82 -1.35 2.09
C GLY A 233 -11.58 -2.08 2.63
N ALA A 234 -10.64 -1.37 3.26
CA ALA A 234 -9.52 -1.99 3.97
C ALA A 234 -9.97 -2.54 5.33
N ILE A 235 -9.47 -3.71 5.71
CA ILE A 235 -9.98 -4.54 6.80
C ILE A 235 -8.94 -4.74 7.90
N GLY A 236 -9.40 -4.62 9.14
CA GLY A 236 -8.72 -5.05 10.34
C GLY A 236 -7.52 -4.19 10.74
N ILE A 237 -6.75 -4.69 11.69
CA ILE A 237 -5.57 -4.04 12.28
C ILE A 237 -4.55 -3.61 11.21
N PRO A 238 -4.21 -4.47 10.21
CA PRO A 238 -3.23 -4.13 9.18
C PRO A 238 -3.84 -3.38 7.99
N GLN A 239 -5.14 -3.06 7.98
CA GLN A 239 -5.85 -2.41 6.87
C GLN A 239 -5.62 -3.09 5.51
N PHE A 240 -5.71 -4.42 5.48
CA PHE A 240 -5.60 -5.17 4.22
C PHE A 240 -6.85 -5.03 3.36
N MET A 241 -6.65 -4.79 2.08
CA MET A 241 -7.70 -4.96 1.09
C MET A 241 -8.06 -6.45 0.94
N PRO A 242 -9.29 -6.82 0.55
CA PRO A 242 -9.67 -8.24 0.37
C PRO A 242 -8.69 -9.05 -0.47
N GLY A 243 -8.18 -8.49 -1.56
CA GLY A 243 -7.16 -9.14 -2.37
C GLY A 243 -5.83 -9.34 -1.65
N SER A 244 -5.48 -8.47 -0.71
CA SER A 244 -4.30 -8.64 0.13
C SER A 244 -4.52 -9.72 1.21
N ILE A 245 -5.73 -9.79 1.79
CA ILE A 245 -6.10 -10.88 2.71
C ILE A 245 -5.93 -12.23 2.02
N LYS A 246 -6.48 -12.38 0.82
CA LYS A 246 -6.41 -13.61 0.03
C LYS A 246 -4.99 -14.10 -0.22
N ARG A 247 -4.08 -13.17 -0.49
CA ARG A 247 -2.71 -13.49 -0.93
C ARG A 247 -1.70 -13.52 0.20
N PHE A 248 -1.85 -12.67 1.20
CA PHE A 248 -0.78 -12.38 2.16
C PHE A 248 -1.15 -12.56 3.61
N ALA A 249 -2.44 -12.67 3.96
CA ALA A 249 -2.83 -12.94 5.33
C ALA A 249 -2.43 -14.37 5.75
N VAL A 250 -1.88 -14.48 6.95
CA VAL A 250 -1.43 -15.74 7.52
C VAL A 250 -1.89 -15.88 8.96
N SER A 251 -2.21 -17.12 9.36
CA SER A 251 -2.50 -17.43 10.75
C SER A 251 -1.22 -17.59 11.58
N ALA A 252 -1.16 -16.92 12.71
CA ALA A 252 -0.05 -17.04 13.65
C ALA A 252 0.01 -18.41 14.34
N SER A 253 -1.13 -19.11 14.44
CA SER A 253 -1.26 -20.46 15.00
C SER A 253 -1.09 -21.57 13.97
N GLY A 254 -1.05 -21.25 12.67
CA GLY A 254 -1.07 -22.21 11.58
C GLY A 254 -2.45 -22.80 11.28
N SER A 255 -3.52 -22.29 11.91
CA SER A 255 -4.90 -22.72 11.64
C SER A 255 -5.38 -22.18 10.28
N ASN A 256 -6.49 -22.73 9.78
CA ASN A 256 -7.14 -22.22 8.56
C ASN A 256 -7.94 -20.95 8.79
N SER A 257 -8.15 -20.53 10.05
CA SER A 257 -8.84 -19.30 10.42
C SER A 257 -7.84 -18.17 10.63
N ILE A 258 -8.11 -17.01 10.04
CA ILE A 258 -7.32 -15.81 10.15
C ILE A 258 -8.24 -14.67 10.57
N ASP A 259 -7.93 -14.03 11.70
CA ASP A 259 -8.69 -12.88 12.20
C ASP A 259 -7.80 -11.63 12.26
N LEU A 260 -7.84 -10.82 11.22
CA LEU A 260 -7.07 -9.58 11.17
C LEU A 260 -7.73 -8.43 11.97
N SER A 261 -8.95 -8.61 12.46
CA SER A 261 -9.68 -7.57 13.20
C SER A 261 -9.47 -7.67 14.70
N ASN A 262 -9.37 -8.90 15.25
CA ASN A 262 -9.31 -9.11 16.70
C ASN A 262 -8.07 -9.89 17.15
N ASN A 263 -7.35 -10.56 16.23
CA ASN A 263 -6.14 -11.30 16.54
C ASN A 263 -4.88 -10.52 16.14
N MET A 264 -4.23 -9.90 17.10
CA MET A 264 -3.01 -9.13 16.88
C MET A 264 -1.85 -10.00 16.38
N SER A 265 -1.75 -11.26 16.80
CA SER A 265 -0.70 -12.17 16.30
C SER A 265 -0.85 -12.45 14.81
N ASP A 266 -2.09 -12.66 14.31
CA ASP A 266 -2.36 -12.83 12.88
C ASP A 266 -2.02 -11.55 12.10
N ALA A 267 -2.37 -10.38 12.66
CA ALA A 267 -2.04 -9.09 12.05
C ALA A 267 -0.52 -8.86 11.94
N ILE A 268 0.24 -9.09 13.02
CA ILE A 268 1.71 -8.97 13.06
C ILE A 268 2.36 -9.89 12.02
N MET A 269 1.97 -11.16 11.99
CA MET A 269 2.51 -12.14 11.06
C MET A 269 2.16 -11.79 9.61
N SER A 270 0.93 -11.34 9.37
CA SER A 270 0.47 -10.96 8.03
C SER A 270 1.18 -9.70 7.49
N VAL A 271 1.44 -8.70 8.33
CA VAL A 271 2.25 -7.52 7.95
C VAL A 271 3.67 -7.94 7.54
N ALA A 272 4.30 -8.80 8.33
CA ALA A 272 5.65 -9.29 8.02
C ALA A 272 5.67 -10.13 6.73
N ASN A 273 4.70 -11.02 6.55
CA ASN A 273 4.55 -11.81 5.33
C ASN A 273 4.33 -10.93 4.10
N PHE A 274 3.45 -9.92 4.20
CA PHE A 274 3.21 -8.96 3.12
C PHE A 274 4.51 -8.32 2.63
N LEU A 275 5.36 -7.85 3.54
CA LEU A 275 6.61 -7.20 3.16
C LEU A 275 7.58 -8.15 2.46
N VAL A 276 7.68 -9.41 2.93
CA VAL A 276 8.54 -10.44 2.30
C VAL A 276 8.05 -10.77 0.89
N GLU A 277 6.74 -10.97 0.72
CA GLU A 277 6.13 -11.24 -0.59
C GLU A 277 6.32 -10.06 -1.58
N HIS A 278 6.60 -8.86 -1.05
CA HIS A 278 6.92 -7.67 -1.84
C HIS A 278 8.42 -7.33 -1.89
N GLY A 279 9.29 -8.29 -1.57
CA GLY A 279 10.72 -8.19 -1.79
C GLY A 279 11.51 -7.62 -0.61
N TRP A 280 10.98 -7.65 0.62
CA TRP A 280 11.76 -7.33 1.81
C TRP A 280 12.98 -8.25 1.96
N GLN A 281 14.13 -7.67 2.17
CA GLN A 281 15.40 -8.38 2.37
C GLN A 281 15.87 -8.25 3.81
N ARG A 282 16.06 -9.41 4.46
CA ARG A 282 16.57 -9.50 5.83
C ARG A 282 17.93 -8.80 5.96
N GLY A 283 18.09 -7.97 6.97
CA GLY A 283 19.35 -7.28 7.28
C GLY A 283 19.66 -6.07 6.39
N LEU A 284 18.84 -5.78 5.40
CA LEU A 284 18.99 -4.57 4.60
C LEU A 284 18.25 -3.40 5.29
N PRO A 285 18.85 -2.20 5.45
CA PRO A 285 18.16 -1.05 5.99
C PRO A 285 17.08 -0.53 5.02
N VAL A 286 16.13 0.25 5.49
CA VAL A 286 15.13 0.93 4.62
C VAL A 286 15.81 2.01 3.79
N PHE A 287 16.67 2.82 4.42
CA PHE A 287 17.49 3.82 3.75
C PHE A 287 18.97 3.46 3.88
N ALA A 288 19.72 3.56 2.80
CA ALA A 288 21.17 3.49 2.84
C ALA A 288 21.72 4.73 3.56
N PRO A 289 22.77 4.58 4.41
CA PRO A 289 23.35 5.68 5.16
C PRO A 289 24.25 6.54 4.25
N VAL A 290 23.62 7.29 3.36
CA VAL A 290 24.26 8.08 2.31
C VAL A 290 23.77 9.52 2.35
N THR A 291 24.66 10.47 2.19
CA THR A 291 24.37 11.89 1.97
C THR A 291 24.37 12.18 0.48
N LEU A 292 23.29 12.75 -0.03
CA LEU A 292 23.13 13.11 -1.44
C LEU A 292 23.38 14.60 -1.65
N PRO A 293 24.04 15.01 -2.75
CA PRO A 293 24.08 16.41 -3.16
C PRO A 293 22.70 16.83 -3.71
N VAL A 294 22.44 18.14 -3.73
CA VAL A 294 21.18 18.69 -4.27
C VAL A 294 20.95 18.25 -5.72
N SER A 295 22.00 18.17 -6.52
CA SER A 295 21.94 17.72 -7.93
C SER A 295 21.49 16.28 -8.13
N ALA A 296 21.40 15.48 -7.06
CA ALA A 296 20.87 14.11 -7.12
C ALA A 296 19.34 14.05 -7.29
N ASP A 297 18.64 15.19 -7.27
CA ASP A 297 17.23 15.30 -7.64
C ASP A 297 16.94 14.74 -9.04
N LYS A 298 17.91 14.85 -9.96
CA LYS A 298 17.86 14.29 -11.33
C LYS A 298 17.80 12.77 -11.38
N LEU A 299 18.13 12.09 -10.29
CA LEU A 299 18.08 10.63 -10.15
C LEU A 299 16.72 10.14 -9.62
N VAL A 300 15.81 11.06 -9.29
CA VAL A 300 14.45 10.72 -8.86
C VAL A 300 13.61 10.41 -10.08
N ASP A 301 13.26 9.14 -10.26
CA ASP A 301 12.42 8.69 -11.38
C ASP A 301 10.92 8.60 -11.05
N GLY A 302 10.54 8.79 -9.77
CA GLY A 302 9.16 8.65 -9.30
C GLY A 302 8.64 7.20 -9.29
N GLY A 303 9.50 6.22 -9.62
CA GLY A 303 9.18 4.81 -9.67
C GLY A 303 9.05 4.15 -8.29
N LEU A 304 8.52 2.93 -8.28
CA LEU A 304 8.34 2.14 -7.05
C LEU A 304 9.28 0.94 -7.01
N LYS A 305 10.46 1.08 -7.61
CA LYS A 305 11.52 0.06 -7.65
C LYS A 305 12.89 0.72 -7.55
N ALA A 306 13.83 0.02 -6.94
CA ALA A 306 15.23 0.40 -6.97
C ALA A 306 15.81 0.09 -8.37
N ASN A 307 16.43 1.07 -8.99
CA ASN A 307 16.96 0.99 -10.37
C ASN A 307 18.39 1.55 -10.53
N LEU A 308 19.00 1.95 -9.42
CA LEU A 308 20.36 2.48 -9.35
C LEU A 308 21.25 1.53 -8.53
N ASP A 309 22.56 1.76 -8.59
CA ASP A 309 23.56 1.11 -7.75
C ASP A 309 24.44 2.13 -7.02
N TRP A 310 25.25 1.66 -6.08
CA TRP A 310 26.15 2.53 -5.32
C TRP A 310 27.22 3.22 -6.17
N PRO A 311 27.88 2.56 -7.15
CA PRO A 311 28.78 3.24 -8.08
C PRO A 311 28.14 4.41 -8.82
N GLN A 312 26.93 4.27 -9.32
CA GLN A 312 26.18 5.35 -10.00
C GLN A 312 25.89 6.52 -9.06
N LEU A 313 25.48 6.24 -7.83
CA LEU A 313 25.25 7.29 -6.82
C LEU A 313 26.53 8.02 -6.45
N ARG A 314 27.65 7.31 -6.30
CA ARG A 314 28.98 7.94 -6.06
C ARG A 314 29.41 8.83 -7.22
N ALA A 315 29.22 8.37 -8.45
CA ALA A 315 29.49 9.16 -9.63
C ALA A 315 28.68 10.46 -9.70
N ALA A 316 27.45 10.43 -9.15
CA ALA A 316 26.57 11.60 -8.99
C ALA A 316 26.93 12.46 -7.75
N GLY A 317 28.01 12.15 -7.02
CA GLY A 317 28.47 12.92 -5.87
C GLY A 317 27.95 12.49 -4.52
N ALA A 318 27.29 11.34 -4.42
CA ALA A 318 26.86 10.78 -3.14
C ALA A 318 28.06 10.38 -2.26
N LYS A 319 27.95 10.57 -0.95
CA LYS A 319 28.98 10.25 0.04
C LYS A 319 28.39 9.41 1.16
N LEU A 320 29.21 8.59 1.81
CA LEU A 320 28.81 7.93 3.04
C LEU A 320 28.42 8.97 4.10
N ALA A 321 27.38 8.71 4.84
CA ALA A 321 27.06 9.49 6.04
C ALA A 321 28.22 9.37 7.07
N PRO A 322 28.44 10.38 7.93
CA PRO A 322 29.49 10.33 8.95
C PRO A 322 29.42 9.04 9.79
N GLY A 323 30.53 8.33 9.89
CA GLY A 323 30.65 7.06 10.63
C GLY A 323 30.04 5.82 9.93
N ALA A 324 29.38 5.99 8.77
CA ALA A 324 28.81 4.87 8.03
C ALA A 324 29.89 4.05 7.30
N LYS A 325 29.60 2.76 7.10
CA LYS A 325 30.44 1.84 6.36
C LYS A 325 29.64 1.18 5.25
N GLU A 326 30.32 0.87 4.14
CA GLU A 326 29.76 0.02 3.10
C GLU A 326 29.58 -1.41 3.64
N ASN A 327 28.37 -1.94 3.48
CA ASN A 327 28.04 -3.32 3.85
C ASN A 327 27.05 -3.91 2.81
N ALA A 328 26.12 -4.76 3.19
CA ALA A 328 25.19 -5.41 2.28
C ALA A 328 24.41 -4.41 1.39
N TRP A 329 24.03 -3.24 1.91
CA TRP A 329 23.29 -2.24 1.16
C TRP A 329 24.07 -1.67 -0.05
N ALA A 330 25.41 -1.60 0.03
CA ALA A 330 26.22 -1.08 -1.07
C ALA A 330 26.27 -2.01 -2.30
N ARG A 331 25.81 -3.25 -2.15
CA ARG A 331 25.67 -4.24 -3.23
C ARG A 331 24.23 -4.47 -3.65
N ALA A 332 23.27 -3.87 -2.94
CA ALA A 332 21.86 -3.96 -3.24
C ALA A 332 21.45 -2.90 -4.28
N PRO A 333 20.38 -3.14 -5.03
CA PRO A 333 19.73 -2.08 -5.81
C PRO A 333 19.26 -0.93 -4.90
N LEU A 334 19.49 0.29 -5.37
CA LEU A 334 19.17 1.53 -4.68
C LEU A 334 18.25 2.40 -5.54
N GLY A 335 17.66 3.43 -4.94
CA GLY A 335 16.92 4.47 -5.64
C GLY A 335 17.04 5.80 -4.90
N VAL A 336 16.83 6.90 -5.60
CA VAL A 336 16.70 8.23 -4.97
C VAL A 336 15.24 8.60 -4.91
N ILE A 337 14.78 9.00 -3.73
CA ILE A 337 13.41 9.47 -3.53
C ILE A 337 13.41 10.91 -3.06
N ASP A 338 12.35 11.64 -3.41
CA ASP A 338 12.11 13.03 -3.03
C ASP A 338 10.98 13.16 -2.00
N LEU A 339 11.18 14.07 -1.07
CA LEU A 339 10.22 14.42 -0.02
C LEU A 339 10.04 15.95 -0.03
N PRO A 340 9.22 16.50 -0.93
CA PRO A 340 9.13 17.93 -1.16
C PRO A 340 8.34 18.70 -0.09
N GLU A 341 8.81 19.93 0.18
CA GLU A 341 8.12 21.02 0.82
C GLU A 341 7.78 22.07 -0.23
N GLU A 342 6.72 21.85 -1.02
CA GLU A 342 6.42 22.64 -2.22
C GLU A 342 6.26 24.15 -1.92
N ALA A 343 5.70 24.51 -0.76
CA ALA A 343 5.51 25.92 -0.39
C ALA A 343 6.82 26.69 -0.21
N SER A 344 7.93 26.02 0.12
CA SER A 344 9.25 26.63 0.31
C SER A 344 10.25 26.26 -0.78
N GLY A 345 9.86 25.44 -1.75
CA GLY A 345 10.75 24.92 -2.79
C GLY A 345 11.86 23.98 -2.30
N ARG A 346 11.83 23.59 -1.02
CA ARG A 346 12.81 22.65 -0.45
C ARG A 346 12.44 21.21 -0.75
N VAL A 347 13.45 20.37 -0.95
CA VAL A 347 13.28 18.94 -1.16
C VAL A 347 14.30 18.20 -0.29
N GLU A 348 13.83 17.25 0.50
CA GLU A 348 14.69 16.29 1.16
C GLU A 348 14.86 15.08 0.23
N LEU A 349 16.13 14.69 -0.04
CA LEU A 349 16.45 13.51 -0.83
C LEU A 349 16.96 12.40 0.08
N ARG A 350 16.51 11.16 -0.16
CA ARG A 350 16.99 9.98 0.55
C ARG A 350 17.39 8.87 -0.42
N THR A 351 18.39 8.07 -0.03
CA THR A 351 18.77 6.86 -0.77
C THR A 351 18.00 5.68 -0.24
N ALA A 352 17.02 5.23 -1.02
CA ALA A 352 16.14 4.12 -0.70
C ALA A 352 16.76 2.78 -1.12
N THR A 353 16.57 1.73 -0.33
CA THR A 353 16.89 0.34 -0.70
C THR A 353 15.62 -0.37 -1.19
N THR A 354 15.74 -1.65 -1.58
CA THR A 354 14.58 -2.49 -1.92
C THR A 354 13.56 -2.58 -0.77
N ASN A 355 13.99 -2.47 0.50
CA ASN A 355 13.11 -2.52 1.66
C ASN A 355 12.19 -1.29 1.75
N PHE A 356 12.66 -0.11 1.33
CA PHE A 356 11.79 1.05 1.20
C PHE A 356 10.70 0.81 0.15
N PHE A 357 11.07 0.25 -0.99
CA PHE A 357 10.11 -0.03 -2.06
C PHE A 357 9.15 -1.17 -1.70
N ALA A 358 9.54 -2.12 -0.85
CA ALA A 358 8.61 -3.09 -0.27
C ALA A 358 7.53 -2.41 0.60
N ILE A 359 7.90 -1.38 1.40
CA ILE A 359 6.92 -0.60 2.16
C ILE A 359 5.98 0.17 1.24
N THR A 360 6.46 0.69 0.10
CA THR A 360 5.59 1.39 -0.86
C THR A 360 4.51 0.50 -1.47
N GLN A 361 4.62 -0.82 -1.40
CA GLN A 361 3.57 -1.72 -1.87
C GLN A 361 2.34 -1.74 -0.95
N TYR A 362 2.51 -1.33 0.31
CA TYR A 362 1.41 -1.11 1.24
C TYR A 362 0.56 0.10 0.81
N ASN A 363 1.25 1.20 0.52
CA ASN A 363 0.65 2.42 -0.02
C ASN A 363 1.65 3.06 -0.99
N ARG A 364 1.27 3.23 -2.26
CA ARG A 364 2.13 3.70 -3.37
C ARG A 364 2.51 5.19 -3.21
N SER A 365 3.19 5.52 -2.11
CA SER A 365 3.57 6.89 -1.75
C SER A 365 4.91 6.90 -1.03
N TYR A 366 5.83 7.72 -1.49
CA TYR A 366 7.12 7.98 -0.80
C TYR A 366 6.90 8.57 0.59
N PHE A 367 5.93 9.50 0.73
CA PHE A 367 5.59 10.09 2.04
C PHE A 367 5.13 9.03 3.05
N TYR A 368 4.31 8.07 2.59
CA TYR A 368 3.87 6.97 3.45
C TYR A 368 5.05 6.11 3.90
N ALA A 369 5.84 5.60 2.96
CA ALA A 369 6.93 4.68 3.27
C ALA A 369 8.02 5.37 4.12
N ALA A 370 8.32 6.65 3.85
CA ALA A 370 9.23 7.44 4.66
C ALA A 370 8.68 7.68 6.07
N SER A 371 7.36 7.93 6.23
CA SER A 371 6.75 8.07 7.57
C SER A 371 6.79 6.78 8.37
N VAL A 372 6.58 5.62 7.73
CA VAL A 372 6.75 4.30 8.38
C VAL A 372 8.19 4.13 8.86
N ALA A 373 9.18 4.43 8.02
CA ALA A 373 10.60 4.30 8.36
C ALA A 373 11.00 5.26 9.50
N ASP A 374 10.55 6.52 9.44
CA ASP A 374 10.84 7.52 10.48
C ASP A 374 10.15 7.19 11.81
N LEU A 375 8.91 6.67 11.77
CA LEU A 375 8.25 6.18 12.98
C LEU A 375 8.98 4.97 13.56
N ALA A 376 9.37 4.00 12.73
CA ALA A 376 10.13 2.84 13.17
C ALA A 376 11.44 3.25 13.86
N GLN A 377 12.16 4.22 13.30
CA GLN A 377 13.37 4.77 13.92
C GLN A 377 13.06 5.43 15.28
N ALA A 378 11.97 6.19 15.37
CA ALA A 378 11.57 6.86 16.62
C ALA A 378 11.10 5.86 17.72
N LEU A 379 10.67 4.66 17.34
CA LEU A 379 10.33 3.60 18.30
C LEU A 379 11.58 2.99 18.95
N ASP A 380 12.72 2.93 18.23
CA ASP A 380 13.97 2.36 18.73
C ASP A 380 14.76 3.34 19.63
N THR A 381 14.64 4.65 19.42
CA THR A 381 15.31 5.66 20.25
C THR A 381 14.63 5.74 21.62
N ARG A 382 15.38 5.43 22.68
CA ARG A 382 14.99 5.59 24.08
C ARG A 382 14.96 7.04 24.52
#